data_d3072f3187698cbc8a513e39a0ba963a
#
_entry.id   d3072f3187698cbc8a513e39a0ba963a
#
_cell.length_a   1.000
_cell.length_b   1.000
_cell.length_c   1.000
_cell.angle_alpha   90.00
_cell.angle_beta   90.00
_cell.angle_gamma   90.00
#
_symmetry.space_group_name_H-M   'P 1'
#
loop_
_entity.id
_entity.type
_entity.pdbx_description
1 polymer ?
#
loop_
_entity_poly.entity_id
_entity_poly.type
_entity_poly.pdbx_seq_one_letter_code
_entity_poly.pdbx_strand_id
1 'polypeptide(L)'
;SEGASTLSDLYNGKFENEKLRWNNGNPNTELISRYYDHLDKEGLRPKTKATAIQIGRPANILKGLRALEFTNGVATTVSDSEMLDGMSVVGLNGFDCEMASGATVVGIKKLINAEIIKKDDVVVGILTGRQKDAMIPVDYHRNSDNKFAIPPKN
;
A
#
# COMPACT_ATOMS: atom_id res chain seq x y z
N SER A 1 -2.08 1.93 0.28
CA SER A 1 -2.88 2.54 -0.80
C SER A 1 -2.77 4.06 -0.73
N GLU A 2 -2.82 4.72 -1.87
CA GLU A 2 -2.87 6.20 -1.92
C GLU A 2 -4.11 6.76 -1.22
N GLY A 3 -5.24 6.07 -1.32
CA GLY A 3 -6.49 6.47 -0.67
C GLY A 3 -6.60 6.07 0.81
N ALA A 4 -5.58 5.44 1.40
CA ALA A 4 -5.50 5.07 2.81
C ALA A 4 -4.01 5.00 3.22
N SER A 5 -3.37 6.16 3.32
CA SER A 5 -1.90 6.33 3.36
C SER A 5 -1.35 6.80 4.71
N THR A 6 -2.15 6.80 5.77
CA THR A 6 -1.83 7.39 7.07
C THR A 6 -0.40 7.13 7.55
N LEU A 7 0.05 5.86 7.62
CA LEU A 7 1.40 5.55 8.07
C LEU A 7 2.47 6.12 7.12
N SER A 8 2.25 5.99 5.82
CA SER A 8 3.18 6.53 4.81
C SER A 8 3.27 8.05 4.86
N ASP A 9 2.14 8.74 5.02
CA ASP A 9 2.10 10.20 5.04
C ASP A 9 2.80 10.76 6.29
N LEU A 10 2.54 10.14 7.44
CA LEU A 10 3.19 10.51 8.69
C LEU A 10 4.69 10.17 8.70
N TYR A 11 5.05 8.96 8.26
CA TYR A 11 6.44 8.51 8.23
C TYR A 11 7.31 9.33 7.27
N ASN A 12 6.76 9.73 6.12
CA ASN A 12 7.46 10.50 5.09
C ASN A 12 7.37 12.02 5.30
N GLY A 13 6.63 12.49 6.30
CA GLY A 13 6.52 13.93 6.61
C GLY A 13 5.65 14.72 5.65
N LYS A 14 4.63 14.08 5.06
CA LYS A 14 3.67 14.75 4.17
C LYS A 14 2.66 15.61 4.92
N PHE A 15 2.48 15.37 6.20
CA PHE A 15 1.62 16.15 7.07
C PHE A 15 2.47 17.12 7.90
N GLU A 16 2.15 18.41 7.83
CA GLU A 16 2.84 19.51 8.55
C GLU A 16 4.37 19.56 8.39
N ASN A 17 4.93 18.87 7.37
CA ASN A 17 6.37 18.65 7.17
C ASN A 17 7.06 18.00 8.39
N GLU A 18 6.30 17.33 9.25
CA GLU A 18 6.79 16.63 10.43
C GLU A 18 6.75 15.12 10.21
N LYS A 19 7.84 14.45 10.56
CA LYS A 19 7.95 12.99 10.40
C LYS A 19 7.62 12.27 11.70
N LEU A 20 6.74 11.26 11.61
CA LEU A 20 6.53 10.33 12.71
C LEU A 20 7.79 9.49 12.91
N ARG A 21 8.30 9.45 14.13
CA ARG A 21 9.54 8.74 14.51
C ARG A 21 9.36 7.94 15.80
N TRP A 22 10.09 6.84 15.91
CA TRP A 22 10.07 5.96 17.08
C TRP A 22 10.88 6.50 18.25
N ASN A 23 11.91 7.32 17.99
CA ASN A 23 12.74 8.02 18.99
C ASN A 23 13.21 7.13 20.16
N ASN A 24 13.78 5.96 19.87
CA ASN A 24 14.28 5.01 20.88
C ASN A 24 13.22 4.59 21.92
N GLY A 25 11.98 4.40 21.50
CA GLY A 25 10.90 3.96 22.38
C GLY A 25 9.99 5.09 22.90
N ASN A 26 10.26 6.33 22.52
CA ASN A 26 9.43 7.48 22.84
C ASN A 26 8.87 8.13 21.55
N PRO A 27 7.91 7.50 20.86
CA PRO A 27 7.37 7.99 19.61
C PRO A 27 6.63 9.32 19.79
N ASN A 28 6.74 10.22 18.80
CA ASN A 28 6.04 11.51 18.79
C ASN A 28 4.54 11.34 18.43
N THR A 29 3.80 10.66 19.30
CA THR A 29 2.40 10.27 19.11
C THR A 29 1.42 11.44 18.94
N GLU A 30 1.77 12.62 19.43
CA GLU A 30 0.97 13.84 19.26
C GLU A 30 0.75 14.16 17.78
N LEU A 31 1.72 13.86 16.91
CA LEU A 31 1.58 14.01 15.47
C LEU A 31 0.44 13.15 14.92
N ILE A 32 0.27 11.93 15.44
CA ILE A 32 -0.82 11.03 15.05
C ILE A 32 -2.17 11.65 15.44
N SER A 33 -2.27 12.20 16.65
CA SER A 33 -3.51 12.84 17.12
C SER A 33 -3.88 14.05 16.25
N ARG A 34 -2.93 14.93 15.96
CA ARG A 34 -3.15 16.07 15.06
C ARG A 34 -3.57 15.65 13.66
N TYR A 35 -2.96 14.58 13.13
CA TYR A 35 -3.35 14.04 11.84
C TYR A 35 -4.79 13.51 11.83
N TYR A 36 -5.20 12.81 12.88
CA TYR A 36 -6.57 12.31 12.99
C TYR A 36 -7.59 13.43 13.15
N ASP A 37 -7.27 14.47 13.92
CA ASP A 37 -8.09 15.67 14.05
C ASP A 37 -8.24 16.40 12.71
N HIS A 38 -7.16 16.48 11.93
CA HIS A 38 -7.19 17.02 10.58
C HIS A 38 -8.12 16.19 9.68
N LEU A 39 -8.01 14.86 9.68
CA LEU A 39 -8.92 14.01 8.90
C LEU A 39 -10.39 14.24 9.24
N ASP A 40 -10.72 14.39 10.52
CA ASP A 40 -12.09 14.64 10.95
C ASP A 40 -12.57 16.03 10.56
N LYS A 41 -11.75 17.05 10.75
CA LYS A 41 -12.06 18.45 10.42
C LYS A 41 -12.32 18.63 8.92
N GLU A 42 -11.51 18.00 8.08
CA GLU A 42 -11.65 18.05 6.62
C GLU A 42 -12.66 17.02 6.07
N GLY A 43 -13.27 16.19 6.93
CA GLY A 43 -14.20 15.13 6.51
C GLY A 43 -13.55 14.04 5.68
N LEU A 44 -12.22 13.89 5.73
CA LEU A 44 -11.48 12.92 4.95
C LEU A 44 -11.72 11.50 5.47
N ARG A 45 -11.98 10.58 4.55
CA ARG A 45 -12.19 9.17 4.85
C ARG A 45 -11.33 8.31 3.92
N PRO A 46 -10.81 7.17 4.40
CA PRO A 46 -10.04 6.28 3.55
C PRO A 46 -10.90 5.80 2.38
N LYS A 47 -10.35 5.85 1.18
CA LYS A 47 -11.04 5.46 -0.06
C LYS A 47 -10.11 4.66 -0.95
N THR A 48 -10.35 3.37 -1.05
CA THR A 48 -9.65 2.45 -1.95
C THR A 48 -10.54 1.25 -2.27
N LYS A 49 -10.35 0.63 -3.40
CA LYS A 49 -11.01 -0.62 -3.79
C LYS A 49 -10.42 -1.84 -3.06
N ALA A 50 -9.22 -1.73 -2.55
CA ALA A 50 -8.60 -2.72 -1.69
C ALA A 50 -9.17 -2.62 -0.26
N THR A 51 -10.38 -3.13 -0.06
CA THR A 51 -11.16 -2.98 1.18
C THR A 51 -10.42 -3.45 2.43
N ALA A 52 -9.60 -4.50 2.31
CA ALA A 52 -8.82 -5.03 3.43
C ALA A 52 -7.79 -4.01 4.00
N ILE A 53 -7.37 -3.03 3.20
CA ILE A 53 -6.44 -1.96 3.61
C ILE A 53 -7.08 -0.57 3.58
N GLN A 54 -8.40 -0.48 3.52
CA GLN A 54 -9.16 0.78 3.58
C GLN A 54 -9.25 1.29 5.02
N ILE A 55 -8.10 1.57 5.64
CA ILE A 55 -7.99 1.90 7.05
C ILE A 55 -7.35 3.28 7.21
N GLY A 56 -8.15 4.26 7.65
CA GLY A 56 -7.67 5.63 7.93
C GLY A 56 -6.94 5.75 9.27
N ARG A 57 -7.29 4.90 10.24
CA ARG A 57 -6.71 4.91 11.60
C ARG A 57 -6.21 3.52 11.97
N PRO A 58 -4.99 3.14 11.52
CA PRO A 58 -4.46 1.81 11.79
C PRO A 58 -4.23 1.59 13.29
N ALA A 59 -4.86 0.56 13.87
CA ALA A 59 -4.71 0.23 15.29
C ALA A 59 -3.26 -0.09 15.68
N ASN A 60 -2.48 -0.63 14.74
CA ASN A 60 -1.10 -1.03 14.96
C ASN A 60 -0.08 -0.04 14.35
N ILE A 61 -0.43 1.25 14.20
CA ILE A 61 0.44 2.25 13.57
C ILE A 61 1.82 2.33 14.26
N LEU A 62 1.87 2.27 15.57
CA LEU A 62 3.14 2.29 16.34
C LEU A 62 3.98 1.05 16.14
N LYS A 63 3.37 -0.14 15.94
CA LYS A 63 4.12 -1.36 15.60
C LYS A 63 4.70 -1.26 14.19
N GLY A 64 3.94 -0.71 13.24
CA GLY A 64 4.42 -0.44 11.89
C GLY A 64 5.56 0.58 11.87
N LEU A 65 5.42 1.67 12.62
CA LEU A 65 6.48 2.67 12.78
C LEU A 65 7.76 2.06 13.34
N ARG A 66 7.64 1.31 14.44
CA ARG A 66 8.79 0.64 15.07
C ARG A 66 9.49 -0.31 14.08
N ALA A 67 8.72 -1.08 13.31
CA ALA A 67 9.28 -1.99 12.32
C ALA A 67 10.06 -1.22 11.24
N LEU A 68 9.49 -0.15 10.68
CA LEU A 68 10.15 0.70 9.68
C LEU A 68 11.47 1.29 10.21
N GLU A 69 11.45 1.87 11.40
CA GLU A 69 12.66 2.46 12.00
C GLU A 69 13.72 1.41 12.33
N PHE A 70 13.32 0.28 12.92
CA PHE A 70 14.24 -0.78 13.32
C PHE A 70 14.93 -1.46 12.14
N THR A 71 14.23 -1.57 11.01
CA THR A 71 14.76 -2.19 9.79
C THR A 71 15.31 -1.19 8.78
N ASN A 72 15.34 0.11 9.11
CA ASN A 72 15.61 1.19 8.16
C ASN A 72 14.72 1.07 6.91
N GLY A 73 13.46 0.74 7.14
CA GLY A 73 12.49 0.43 6.11
C GLY A 73 11.97 1.66 5.37
N VAL A 74 11.27 1.41 4.27
CA VAL A 74 10.66 2.44 3.42
C VAL A 74 9.16 2.27 3.40
N ALA A 75 8.41 3.37 3.50
CA ALA A 75 6.96 3.39 3.30
C ALA A 75 6.63 4.06 1.97
N THR A 76 5.93 3.35 1.10
CA THR A 76 5.45 3.86 -0.18
C THR A 76 3.97 3.62 -0.36
N THR A 77 3.37 4.27 -1.36
CA THR A 77 1.96 4.11 -1.72
C THR A 77 1.79 3.67 -3.16
N VAL A 78 0.68 3.00 -3.43
CA VAL A 78 0.27 2.57 -4.76
C VAL A 78 -1.20 2.94 -4.98
N SER A 79 -1.58 3.24 -6.21
CA SER A 79 -2.96 3.52 -6.60
C SER A 79 -3.78 2.23 -6.75
N ASP A 80 -5.10 2.38 -6.82
CA ASP A 80 -6.01 1.24 -7.04
C ASP A 80 -5.75 0.57 -8.41
N SER A 81 -5.45 1.34 -9.45
CA SER A 81 -5.11 0.78 -10.77
C SER A 81 -3.82 -0.03 -10.74
N GLU A 82 -2.79 0.49 -10.10
CA GLU A 82 -1.53 -0.22 -9.94
C GLU A 82 -1.70 -1.53 -9.14
N MET A 83 -2.56 -1.54 -8.12
CA MET A 83 -2.85 -2.77 -7.37
C MET A 83 -3.50 -3.85 -8.24
N LEU A 84 -4.38 -3.47 -9.18
CA LEU A 84 -4.96 -4.39 -10.16
C LEU A 84 -3.90 -4.95 -11.11
N ASP A 85 -2.97 -4.12 -11.57
CA ASP A 85 -1.84 -4.58 -12.37
C ASP A 85 -0.99 -5.59 -11.58
N GLY A 86 -0.76 -5.33 -10.29
CA GLY A 86 -0.07 -6.26 -9.40
C GLY A 86 -0.78 -7.60 -9.26
N MET A 87 -2.11 -7.60 -9.12
CA MET A 87 -2.92 -8.84 -9.13
C MET A 87 -2.77 -9.60 -10.45
N SER A 88 -2.77 -8.87 -11.57
CA SER A 88 -2.60 -9.49 -12.90
C SER A 88 -1.26 -10.18 -13.03
N VAL A 89 -0.18 -9.58 -12.52
CA VAL A 89 1.16 -10.20 -12.50
C VAL A 89 1.14 -11.51 -11.69
N VAL A 90 0.49 -11.51 -10.52
CA VAL A 90 0.35 -12.72 -9.69
C VAL A 90 -0.45 -13.79 -10.44
N GLY A 91 -1.57 -13.40 -11.08
CA GLY A 91 -2.42 -14.30 -11.87
C GLY A 91 -1.70 -14.92 -13.05
N LEU A 92 -0.87 -14.17 -13.77
CA LEU A 92 -0.05 -14.69 -14.88
C LEU A 92 0.94 -15.78 -14.42
N ASN A 93 1.33 -15.77 -13.15
CA ASN A 93 2.18 -16.80 -12.55
C ASN A 93 1.38 -17.97 -11.93
N GLY A 94 0.06 -18.03 -12.15
CA GLY A 94 -0.79 -19.13 -11.71
C GLY A 94 -1.25 -19.04 -10.24
N PHE A 95 -1.09 -17.89 -9.60
CA PHE A 95 -1.54 -17.67 -8.23
C PHE A 95 -2.73 -16.72 -8.20
N ASP A 96 -3.57 -16.88 -7.18
CA ASP A 96 -4.67 -15.97 -6.87
C ASP A 96 -4.32 -15.09 -5.67
N CYS A 97 -4.64 -13.80 -5.75
CA CYS A 97 -4.47 -12.90 -4.62
C CYS A 97 -5.54 -11.80 -4.62
N GLU A 98 -5.84 -11.29 -3.42
CA GLU A 98 -6.68 -10.11 -3.26
C GLU A 98 -5.95 -8.81 -3.69
N MET A 99 -6.72 -7.76 -3.92
CA MET A 99 -6.20 -6.48 -4.38
C MET A 99 -5.15 -5.86 -3.43
N ALA A 100 -5.34 -6.01 -2.12
CA ALA A 100 -4.37 -5.57 -1.12
C ALA A 100 -3.00 -6.26 -1.28
N SER A 101 -2.99 -7.54 -1.67
CA SER A 101 -1.77 -8.29 -1.98
C SER A 101 -1.09 -7.82 -3.27
N GLY A 102 -1.88 -7.40 -4.26
CA GLY A 102 -1.37 -6.76 -5.48
C GLY A 102 -0.52 -5.51 -5.17
N ALA A 103 -0.85 -4.78 -4.08
CA ALA A 103 -0.08 -3.64 -3.62
C ALA A 103 1.38 -4.00 -3.30
N THR A 104 1.64 -5.19 -2.75
CA THR A 104 3.00 -5.66 -2.44
C THR A 104 3.83 -5.80 -3.72
N VAL A 105 3.28 -6.42 -4.75
CA VAL A 105 3.98 -6.65 -6.03
C VAL A 105 4.36 -5.33 -6.69
N VAL A 106 3.43 -4.38 -6.75
CA VAL A 106 3.69 -3.07 -7.35
C VAL A 106 4.60 -2.22 -6.46
N GLY A 107 4.47 -2.33 -5.14
CA GLY A 107 5.38 -1.67 -4.21
C GLY A 107 6.83 -2.10 -4.44
N ILE A 108 7.09 -3.40 -4.58
CA ILE A 108 8.40 -3.94 -4.94
C ILE A 108 8.89 -3.35 -6.27
N LYS A 109 8.06 -3.33 -7.31
CA LYS A 109 8.40 -2.75 -8.60
C LYS A 109 8.76 -1.27 -8.49
N LYS A 110 8.01 -0.48 -7.70
CA LYS A 110 8.34 0.94 -7.44
C LYS A 110 9.71 1.08 -6.76
N LEU A 111 10.02 0.23 -5.79
CA LEU A 111 11.29 0.29 -5.07
C LEU A 111 12.48 -0.15 -5.94
N ILE A 112 12.29 -1.09 -6.87
CA ILE A 112 13.28 -1.44 -7.89
C ILE A 112 13.52 -0.26 -8.82
N ASN A 113 12.47 0.37 -9.35
CA ASN A 113 12.58 1.53 -10.23
C ASN A 113 13.24 2.75 -9.56
N ALA A 114 13.08 2.86 -8.25
CA ALA A 114 13.74 3.88 -7.41
C ALA A 114 15.15 3.49 -6.97
N GLU A 115 15.67 2.37 -7.46
CA GLU A 115 16.99 1.82 -7.12
C GLU A 115 17.21 1.57 -5.61
N ILE A 116 16.14 1.45 -4.84
CA ILE A 116 16.19 1.08 -3.42
C ILE A 116 16.45 -0.42 -3.30
N ILE A 117 15.74 -1.24 -4.09
CA ILE A 117 16.00 -2.68 -4.24
C ILE A 117 16.98 -2.86 -5.40
N LYS A 118 18.09 -3.53 -5.14
CA LYS A 118 19.15 -3.78 -6.11
C LYS A 118 18.93 -5.12 -6.82
N LYS A 119 19.63 -5.30 -7.95
CA LYS A 119 19.53 -6.49 -8.81
C LYS A 119 19.83 -7.80 -8.07
N ASP A 120 20.76 -7.77 -7.14
CA ASP A 120 21.23 -8.95 -6.42
C ASP A 120 20.56 -9.14 -5.06
N ASP A 121 19.56 -8.30 -4.72
CA ASP A 121 18.81 -8.43 -3.49
C ASP A 121 17.83 -9.60 -3.57
N VAL A 122 17.71 -10.33 -2.46
CA VAL A 122 16.65 -11.34 -2.28
C VAL A 122 15.41 -10.66 -1.72
N VAL A 123 14.35 -10.66 -2.48
CA VAL A 123 13.10 -9.97 -2.12
C VAL A 123 11.99 -10.97 -1.83
N VAL A 124 11.36 -10.84 -0.65
CA VAL A 124 10.19 -11.64 -0.27
C VAL A 124 8.96 -10.74 -0.28
N GLY A 125 8.03 -10.99 -1.18
CA GLY A 125 6.72 -10.34 -1.23
C GLY A 125 5.67 -11.18 -0.51
N ILE A 126 4.95 -10.57 0.45
CA ILE A 126 3.90 -11.27 1.19
C ILE A 126 2.56 -11.04 0.50
N LEU A 127 1.90 -12.11 0.08
CA LEU A 127 0.53 -12.12 -0.41
C LEU A 127 -0.38 -12.53 0.76
N THR A 128 -1.11 -11.58 1.30
CA THR A 128 -1.85 -11.72 2.57
C THR A 128 -3.16 -12.47 2.44
N GLY A 129 -3.77 -12.50 1.25
CA GLY A 129 -5.06 -13.14 1.06
C GLY A 129 -5.35 -13.49 -0.39
N ARG A 130 -6.38 -14.32 -0.56
CA ARG A 130 -6.97 -14.68 -1.85
C ARG A 130 -8.17 -13.79 -2.12
N GLN A 131 -8.50 -13.61 -3.38
CA GLN A 131 -9.75 -12.97 -3.75
C GLN A 131 -10.92 -13.91 -3.39
N LYS A 132 -11.73 -13.50 -2.41
CA LYS A 132 -12.87 -14.31 -1.95
C LYS A 132 -14.13 -14.07 -2.76
N ASP A 133 -14.24 -12.91 -3.40
CA ASP A 133 -15.44 -12.51 -4.12
C ASP A 133 -15.11 -12.18 -5.57
N ALA A 134 -15.86 -12.81 -6.47
CA ALA A 134 -15.88 -12.47 -7.89
C ALA A 134 -16.49 -11.07 -8.17
N MET A 135 -16.52 -10.20 -7.17
CA MET A 135 -17.17 -8.89 -7.22
C MET A 135 -16.28 -7.75 -7.74
N ILE A 136 -15.11 -8.05 -8.28
CA ILE A 136 -14.46 -7.05 -9.11
C ILE A 136 -15.20 -7.07 -10.46
N PRO A 137 -15.93 -6.01 -10.81
CA PRO A 137 -16.58 -5.95 -12.12
C PRO A 137 -15.56 -6.22 -13.23
N VAL A 138 -15.98 -6.91 -14.28
CA VAL A 138 -15.13 -7.27 -15.43
C VAL A 138 -14.34 -6.07 -15.97
N ASP A 139 -14.90 -4.88 -15.83
CA ASP A 139 -14.27 -3.62 -16.26
C ASP A 139 -12.97 -3.29 -15.51
N TYR A 140 -12.77 -3.82 -14.31
CA TYR A 140 -11.51 -3.63 -13.56
C TYR A 140 -10.34 -4.47 -14.07
N HIS A 141 -10.61 -5.47 -14.88
CA HIS A 141 -9.59 -6.27 -15.55
C HIS A 141 -9.17 -5.68 -16.89
N ARG A 142 -9.65 -4.47 -17.20
CA ARG A 142 -9.31 -3.77 -18.44
C ARG A 142 -8.40 -2.59 -18.12
N ASN A 143 -7.34 -2.44 -18.94
CA ASN A 143 -6.50 -1.26 -18.90
C ASN A 143 -7.25 -0.02 -19.46
N SER A 144 -6.60 1.14 -19.46
CA SER A 144 -7.11 2.39 -20.01
C SER A 144 -7.61 2.28 -21.46
N ASP A 145 -7.07 1.32 -22.22
CA ASP A 145 -7.42 1.05 -23.61
C ASP A 145 -8.57 0.04 -23.75
N ASN A 146 -9.27 -0.27 -22.64
CA ASN A 146 -10.35 -1.25 -22.57
C ASN A 146 -9.92 -2.69 -22.92
N LYS A 147 -8.62 -3.02 -22.79
CA LYS A 147 -8.07 -4.35 -22.96
C LYS A 147 -8.00 -5.08 -21.63
N PHE A 148 -8.07 -6.39 -21.64
CA PHE A 148 -7.87 -7.18 -20.42
C PHE A 148 -6.47 -6.93 -19.87
N ALA A 149 -6.36 -6.69 -18.55
CA ALA A 149 -5.08 -6.56 -17.85
C ALA A 149 -4.27 -7.88 -17.90
N ILE A 150 -4.96 -9.00 -18.05
CA ILE A 150 -4.38 -10.32 -18.32
C ILE A 150 -4.53 -10.57 -19.81
N PRO A 151 -3.44 -10.63 -20.58
CA PRO A 151 -3.55 -10.98 -21.99
C PRO A 151 -4.18 -12.37 -22.15
N PRO A 152 -5.04 -12.58 -23.14
CA PRO A 152 -5.55 -13.92 -23.42
C PRO A 152 -4.36 -14.86 -23.65
N LYS A 153 -4.43 -16.06 -23.11
CA LYS A 153 -3.46 -17.10 -23.43
C LYS A 153 -3.54 -17.37 -24.94
N ASN A 154 -2.43 -17.14 -25.63
CA ASN A 154 -2.27 -17.63 -27.00
C ASN A 154 -2.25 -19.15 -26.99
#